data_9c5ad6c152855297fb24cedd2003f7b0
#
_entry.id   9c5ad6c152855297fb24cedd2003f7b0
#
_cell.length_a   1.000
_cell.length_b   1.000
_cell.length_c   1.000
_cell.angle_alpha   90.00
_cell.angle_beta   90.00
_cell.angle_gamma   90.00
#
_symmetry.space_group_name_H-M   'P 1'
#
loop_
_entity.id
_entity.type
_entity.pdbx_description
1 polymer ?
#
loop_
_entity_poly.entity_id
_entity_poly.type
_entity_poly.pdbx_seq_one_letter_code
_entity_poly.pdbx_strand_id
1 'polypeptide(L)'
;VGYITRANNVHAKAGNLNHALRQTQSELVAVFDSDHIPVKSFLVRTLGWMVLNPRISLVQTPQYFYSLDPFQRNLDTYGHIPPESNLFYGLVQPGNDFWNATLFCGSGAVLRRSALESIGGFAVETVTEDAHTSLKMQRKGWESAYLRETLAGGLATESLALHVGPRIRWAAGIVLIFQ
;
A
#
# COMPACT_ATOMS: atom_id res chain seq x y z
N VAL A 1 -1.00 0.22 23.43
CA VAL A 1 -1.29 0.99 22.20
C VAL A 1 -0.73 2.38 22.41
N GLY A 2 0.15 2.83 21.52
CA GLY A 2 0.70 4.19 21.53
C GLY A 2 -0.10 5.10 20.59
N TYR A 3 -0.12 6.39 20.90
CA TYR A 3 -0.69 7.43 20.03
C TYR A 3 0.40 8.44 19.70
N ILE A 4 0.69 8.60 18.40
CA ILE A 4 1.74 9.48 17.89
C ILE A 4 1.09 10.58 17.08
N THR A 5 1.36 11.84 17.44
CA THR A 5 0.89 13.02 16.72
C THR A 5 2.06 13.89 16.28
N ARG A 6 1.82 14.78 15.32
CA ARG A 6 2.77 15.81 14.92
C ARG A 6 2.08 17.18 14.78
N ALA A 7 2.85 18.24 14.92
CA ALA A 7 2.34 19.61 14.93
C ALA A 7 1.93 20.14 13.52
N ASN A 8 2.42 19.52 12.45
CA ASN A 8 2.14 19.97 11.08
C ASN A 8 1.79 18.77 10.19
N ASN A 9 1.23 19.06 9.00
CA ASN A 9 0.82 18.03 8.03
C ASN A 9 1.72 17.99 6.77
N VAL A 10 2.99 18.37 6.90
CA VAL A 10 3.96 18.33 5.78
C VAL A 10 4.12 16.89 5.31
N HIS A 11 4.06 16.66 3.99
CA HIS A 11 4.11 15.34 3.35
C HIS A 11 2.99 14.37 3.75
N ALA A 12 1.84 14.88 4.20
CA ALA A 12 0.62 14.10 4.47
C ALA A 12 0.90 12.73 5.14
N LYS A 13 0.48 11.61 4.52
CA LYS A 13 0.64 10.25 5.04
C LYS A 13 2.11 9.85 5.20
N ALA A 14 2.95 10.05 4.18
CA ALA A 14 4.39 9.73 4.25
C ALA A 14 5.08 10.45 5.40
N GLY A 15 4.74 11.72 5.63
CA GLY A 15 5.25 12.49 6.76
C GLY A 15 4.82 11.92 8.11
N ASN A 16 3.58 11.41 8.25
CA ASN A 16 3.12 10.72 9.45
C ASN A 16 3.88 9.42 9.69
N LEU A 17 4.02 8.61 8.64
CA LEU A 17 4.75 7.34 8.71
C LEU A 17 6.22 7.57 9.08
N ASN A 18 6.89 8.53 8.47
CA ASN A 18 8.28 8.87 8.79
C ASN A 18 8.43 9.42 10.22
N HIS A 19 7.44 10.18 10.70
CA HIS A 19 7.45 10.65 12.08
C HIS A 19 7.32 9.49 13.08
N ALA A 20 6.40 8.56 12.83
CA ALA A 20 6.22 7.37 13.64
C ALA A 20 7.44 6.43 13.57
N LEU A 21 8.05 6.29 12.39
CA LEU A 21 9.24 5.46 12.20
C LEU A 21 10.41 5.93 13.09
N ARG A 22 10.59 7.24 13.28
CA ARG A 22 11.62 7.79 14.18
C ARG A 22 11.36 7.56 15.67
N GLN A 23 10.10 7.33 16.07
CA GLN A 23 9.70 7.13 17.46
C GLN A 23 9.50 5.66 17.85
N THR A 24 9.69 4.74 16.93
CA THR A 24 9.52 3.29 17.11
C THR A 24 10.79 2.56 16.73
N GLN A 25 10.94 1.31 17.19
CA GLN A 25 12.15 0.50 16.94
C GLN A 25 11.85 -0.91 16.43
N SER A 26 10.59 -1.22 16.10
CA SER A 26 10.21 -2.55 15.59
C SER A 26 10.94 -2.87 14.28
N GLU A 27 11.37 -4.10 14.10
CA GLU A 27 12.06 -4.59 12.89
C GLU A 27 11.15 -4.53 11.66
N LEU A 28 9.86 -4.79 11.85
CA LEU A 28 8.85 -4.79 10.80
C LEU A 28 7.77 -3.76 11.10
N VAL A 29 7.21 -3.18 10.06
CA VAL A 29 6.20 -2.12 10.11
C VAL A 29 5.00 -2.55 9.28
N ALA A 30 3.85 -2.80 9.91
CA ALA A 30 2.59 -3.01 9.22
C ALA A 30 1.89 -1.66 8.99
N VAL A 31 1.42 -1.42 7.78
CA VAL A 31 0.78 -0.15 7.39
C VAL A 31 -0.65 -0.41 6.95
N PHE A 32 -1.58 0.33 7.56
CA PHE A 32 -3.00 0.35 7.20
C PHE A 32 -3.51 1.77 7.09
N ASP A 33 -4.45 2.00 6.20
CA ASP A 33 -5.27 3.19 6.22
C ASP A 33 -6.26 3.13 7.40
N SER A 34 -6.71 4.27 7.88
CA SER A 34 -7.55 4.38 9.08
C SER A 34 -8.92 3.68 8.94
N ASP A 35 -9.36 3.45 7.71
CA ASP A 35 -10.61 2.78 7.34
C ASP A 35 -10.41 1.31 6.94
N HIS A 36 -9.18 0.80 6.95
CA HIS A 36 -8.88 -0.60 6.68
C HIS A 36 -8.80 -1.43 7.96
N ILE A 37 -9.57 -2.52 8.01
CA ILE A 37 -9.62 -3.45 9.12
C ILE A 37 -8.92 -4.75 8.73
N PRO A 38 -7.76 -5.07 9.36
CA PRO A 38 -7.07 -6.33 9.11
C PRO A 38 -7.79 -7.50 9.78
N VAL A 39 -7.73 -8.67 9.15
CA VAL A 39 -8.14 -9.93 9.79
C VAL A 39 -7.13 -10.36 10.85
N LYS A 40 -7.55 -11.15 11.82
CA LYS A 40 -6.68 -11.64 12.93
C LYS A 40 -5.44 -12.40 12.46
N SER A 41 -5.53 -13.07 11.32
CA SER A 41 -4.42 -13.85 10.73
C SER A 41 -3.45 -13.02 9.90
N PHE A 42 -3.64 -11.71 9.71
CA PHE A 42 -2.83 -10.87 8.83
C PHE A 42 -1.32 -11.03 9.06
N LEU A 43 -0.86 -10.86 10.30
CA LEU A 43 0.57 -10.99 10.61
C LEU A 43 1.07 -12.42 10.42
N VAL A 44 0.31 -13.42 10.83
CA VAL A 44 0.70 -14.84 10.69
C VAL A 44 0.90 -15.20 9.21
N ARG A 45 0.05 -14.67 8.31
CA ARG A 45 0.11 -14.94 6.87
C ARG A 45 1.22 -14.17 6.15
N THR A 46 1.57 -12.98 6.63
CA THR A 46 2.52 -12.09 5.96
C THR A 46 3.96 -12.24 6.48
N LEU A 47 4.16 -12.45 7.78
CA LEU A 47 5.50 -12.44 8.39
C LEU A 47 6.37 -13.61 7.95
N GLY A 48 5.78 -14.75 7.65
CA GLY A 48 6.52 -15.94 7.20
C GLY A 48 7.44 -15.68 6.01
N TRP A 49 6.99 -14.88 5.05
CA TRP A 49 7.76 -14.46 3.87
C TRP A 49 9.04 -13.71 4.25
N MET A 50 8.92 -12.77 5.21
CA MET A 50 10.04 -11.96 5.66
C MET A 50 11.02 -12.72 6.54
N VAL A 51 10.54 -13.72 7.29
CA VAL A 51 11.40 -14.60 8.10
C VAL A 51 12.20 -15.54 7.22
N LEU A 52 11.58 -16.12 6.19
CA LEU A 52 12.22 -17.06 5.28
C LEU A 52 13.23 -16.40 4.33
N ASN A 53 12.98 -15.14 3.95
CA ASN A 53 13.89 -14.41 3.08
C ASN A 53 14.18 -12.99 3.64
N PRO A 54 15.38 -12.78 4.22
CA PRO A 54 15.77 -11.48 4.80
C PRO A 54 15.92 -10.36 3.77
N ARG A 55 15.96 -10.65 2.47
CA ARG A 55 16.01 -9.66 1.40
C ARG A 55 14.63 -9.08 1.06
N ILE A 56 13.53 -9.72 1.48
CA ILE A 56 12.19 -9.18 1.27
C ILE A 56 12.01 -7.93 2.14
N SER A 57 11.81 -6.80 1.47
CA SER A 57 11.54 -5.49 2.09
C SER A 57 10.06 -5.22 2.27
N LEU A 58 9.22 -5.82 1.43
CA LEU A 58 7.78 -5.55 1.33
C LEU A 58 7.02 -6.85 1.09
N VAL A 59 5.97 -7.07 1.86
CA VAL A 59 4.90 -8.02 1.54
C VAL A 59 3.60 -7.21 1.42
N GLN A 60 3.02 -7.15 0.22
CA GLN A 60 1.78 -6.47 -0.08
C GLN A 60 0.64 -7.47 -0.22
N THR A 61 -0.53 -7.15 0.35
CA THR A 61 -1.78 -7.89 0.13
C THR A 61 -2.78 -7.03 -0.65
N PRO A 62 -3.80 -7.63 -1.32
CA PRO A 62 -4.83 -6.86 -2.00
C PRO A 62 -5.62 -5.99 -1.02
N GLN A 63 -5.99 -4.80 -1.46
CA GLN A 63 -7.00 -4.00 -0.79
C GLN A 63 -8.38 -4.48 -1.25
N TYR A 64 -9.23 -4.84 -0.32
CA TYR A 64 -10.61 -5.25 -0.58
C TYR A 64 -11.56 -4.16 -0.05
N PHE A 65 -12.58 -3.86 -0.83
CA PHE A 65 -13.62 -2.91 -0.44
C PHE A 65 -14.95 -3.67 -0.29
N TYR A 66 -15.52 -3.64 0.91
CA TYR A 66 -16.75 -4.36 1.22
C TYR A 66 -18.03 -3.56 0.91
N SER A 67 -17.90 -2.27 0.58
CA SER A 67 -18.99 -1.45 0.06
C SER A 67 -18.88 -1.27 -1.46
N LEU A 68 -20.00 -1.01 -2.12
CA LEU A 68 -20.05 -0.78 -3.55
C LEU A 68 -19.42 0.58 -3.90
N ASP A 69 -18.61 0.61 -4.96
CA ASP A 69 -18.13 1.86 -5.53
C ASP A 69 -19.24 2.61 -6.31
N PRO A 70 -19.05 3.89 -6.70
CA PRO A 70 -20.07 4.65 -7.41
C PRO A 70 -20.53 4.04 -8.74
N PHE A 71 -19.66 3.33 -9.46
CA PHE A 71 -20.02 2.70 -10.73
C PHE A 71 -20.88 1.47 -10.49
N GLN A 72 -20.48 0.59 -9.58
CA GLN A 72 -21.25 -0.59 -9.21
C GLN A 72 -22.65 -0.24 -8.73
N ARG A 73 -22.76 0.85 -7.92
CA ARG A 73 -24.02 1.31 -7.36
C ARG A 73 -24.94 1.96 -8.40
N ASN A 74 -24.39 2.87 -9.23
CA ASN A 74 -25.21 3.71 -10.12
C ASN A 74 -25.53 3.04 -11.44
N LEU A 75 -24.70 2.08 -11.88
CA LEU A 75 -24.91 1.35 -13.15
C LEU A 75 -25.44 -0.06 -12.93
N ASP A 76 -25.74 -0.43 -11.71
CA ASP A 76 -26.20 -1.79 -11.31
C ASP A 76 -25.29 -2.90 -11.86
N THR A 77 -23.98 -2.66 -11.81
CA THR A 77 -22.98 -3.58 -12.38
C THR A 77 -22.46 -4.61 -11.37
N TYR A 78 -22.92 -4.55 -10.14
CA TYR A 78 -22.47 -5.47 -9.09
C TYR A 78 -22.78 -6.93 -9.45
N GLY A 79 -21.75 -7.78 -9.36
CA GLY A 79 -21.83 -9.19 -9.74
C GLY A 79 -21.76 -9.47 -11.24
N HIS A 80 -21.88 -8.47 -12.11
CA HIS A 80 -21.80 -8.61 -13.57
C HIS A 80 -20.48 -8.10 -14.14
N ILE A 81 -19.96 -6.99 -13.59
CA ILE A 81 -18.69 -6.40 -14.00
C ILE A 81 -17.76 -6.35 -12.78
N PRO A 82 -16.57 -6.97 -12.87
CA PRO A 82 -15.59 -6.87 -11.80
C PRO A 82 -15.17 -5.41 -11.53
N PRO A 83 -14.95 -5.00 -10.26
CA PRO A 83 -14.43 -3.68 -9.97
C PRO A 83 -13.01 -3.51 -10.52
N GLU A 84 -12.61 -2.26 -10.78
CA GLU A 84 -11.27 -1.89 -11.28
C GLU A 84 -10.14 -2.50 -10.43
N SER A 85 -10.33 -2.58 -9.12
CA SER A 85 -9.38 -3.19 -8.18
C SER A 85 -9.04 -4.64 -8.51
N ASN A 86 -9.96 -5.40 -9.12
CA ASN A 86 -9.72 -6.78 -9.52
C ASN A 86 -8.69 -6.89 -10.65
N LEU A 87 -8.65 -5.94 -11.58
CA LEU A 87 -7.61 -5.90 -12.60
C LEU A 87 -6.24 -5.68 -11.94
N PHE A 88 -6.14 -4.68 -11.07
CA PHE A 88 -4.87 -4.31 -10.45
C PHE A 88 -4.37 -5.40 -9.48
N TYR A 89 -5.19 -5.80 -8.52
CA TYR A 89 -4.78 -6.79 -7.50
C TYR A 89 -4.86 -8.25 -7.98
N GLY A 90 -5.66 -8.54 -9.00
CA GLY A 90 -5.83 -9.90 -9.53
C GLY A 90 -4.91 -10.27 -10.67
N LEU A 91 -4.39 -9.29 -11.42
CA LEU A 91 -3.54 -9.50 -12.60
C LEU A 91 -2.23 -8.71 -12.54
N VAL A 92 -2.30 -7.38 -12.35
CA VAL A 92 -1.11 -6.51 -12.44
C VAL A 92 -0.13 -6.81 -11.31
N GLN A 93 -0.58 -6.83 -10.05
CA GLN A 93 0.30 -7.11 -8.91
C GLN A 93 0.90 -8.52 -8.94
N PRO A 94 0.16 -9.61 -9.25
CA PRO A 94 0.77 -10.91 -9.47
C PRO A 94 1.81 -10.93 -10.59
N GLY A 95 1.57 -10.20 -11.68
CA GLY A 95 2.54 -10.03 -12.76
C GLY A 95 3.80 -9.29 -12.29
N ASN A 96 3.63 -8.23 -11.53
CA ASN A 96 4.75 -7.49 -10.93
C ASN A 96 5.56 -8.37 -9.95
N ASP A 97 4.90 -9.22 -9.17
CA ASP A 97 5.55 -10.12 -8.23
C ASP A 97 6.52 -11.06 -8.93
N PHE A 98 6.12 -11.63 -10.07
CA PHE A 98 6.99 -12.48 -10.87
C PHE A 98 8.31 -11.80 -11.27
N TRP A 99 8.29 -10.47 -11.47
CA TRP A 99 9.46 -9.67 -11.83
C TRP A 99 10.13 -9.00 -10.63
N ASN A 100 9.79 -9.37 -9.41
CA ASN A 100 10.25 -8.69 -8.17
C ASN A 100 9.93 -7.18 -8.18
N ALA A 101 8.78 -6.82 -8.72
CA ALA A 101 8.33 -5.44 -8.92
C ALA A 101 6.99 -5.16 -8.22
N THR A 102 6.64 -5.92 -7.17
CA THR A 102 5.45 -5.66 -6.36
C THR A 102 5.49 -4.24 -5.81
N LEU A 103 4.41 -3.48 -6.06
CA LEU A 103 4.28 -2.13 -5.57
C LEU A 103 3.65 -2.09 -4.18
N PHE A 104 4.16 -1.22 -3.33
CA PHE A 104 3.47 -0.81 -2.11
C PHE A 104 2.27 0.06 -2.49
N CYS A 105 1.09 -0.26 -1.95
CA CYS A 105 -0.18 0.40 -2.26
C CYS A 105 -0.73 1.22 -1.09
N GLY A 106 0.13 1.61 -0.17
CA GLY A 106 -0.23 2.48 0.95
C GLY A 106 -0.90 1.77 2.13
N SER A 107 -1.57 0.63 1.93
CA SER A 107 -2.31 -0.10 2.97
C SER A 107 -2.23 -1.60 2.77
N GLY A 108 -2.47 -2.38 3.83
CA GLY A 108 -2.45 -3.85 3.76
C GLY A 108 -1.07 -4.43 3.45
N ALA A 109 -0.02 -3.83 3.99
CA ALA A 109 1.35 -4.24 3.73
C ALA A 109 2.18 -4.35 5.01
N VAL A 110 3.22 -5.19 4.95
CA VAL A 110 4.29 -5.24 5.95
C VAL A 110 5.60 -4.86 5.27
N LEU A 111 6.34 -3.94 5.88
CA LEU A 111 7.63 -3.45 5.37
C LEU A 111 8.74 -3.74 6.39
N ARG A 112 9.94 -4.01 5.89
CA ARG A 112 11.14 -4.16 6.70
C ARG A 112 11.74 -2.79 7.00
N ARG A 113 11.96 -2.51 8.30
CA ARG A 113 12.52 -1.23 8.74
C ARG A 113 13.88 -0.93 8.12
N SER A 114 14.80 -1.90 8.11
CA SER A 114 16.15 -1.70 7.53
C SER A 114 16.11 -1.34 6.05
N ALA A 115 15.13 -1.84 5.30
CA ALA A 115 14.91 -1.45 3.91
C ALA A 115 14.43 0.00 3.79
N LEU A 116 13.46 0.41 4.62
CA LEU A 116 13.01 1.80 4.68
C LEU A 116 14.16 2.74 5.07
N GLU A 117 14.94 2.40 6.08
CA GLU A 117 16.09 3.20 6.53
C GLU A 117 17.16 3.32 5.45
N SER A 118 17.39 2.26 4.66
CA SER A 118 18.36 2.27 3.54
C SER A 118 18.05 3.28 2.44
N ILE A 119 16.79 3.74 2.36
CA ILE A 119 16.31 4.73 1.39
C ILE A 119 15.95 6.08 2.03
N GLY A 120 16.16 6.24 3.34
CA GLY A 120 15.86 7.46 4.10
C GLY A 120 14.43 7.55 4.61
N GLY A 121 13.68 6.44 4.66
CA GLY A 121 12.29 6.36 5.09
C GLY A 121 11.30 6.25 3.93
N PHE A 122 10.02 6.50 4.21
CA PHE A 122 9.00 6.58 3.15
C PHE A 122 9.26 7.78 2.25
N ALA A 123 9.14 7.59 0.94
CA ALA A 123 9.34 8.64 -0.06
C ALA A 123 8.37 9.82 0.19
N VAL A 124 8.84 11.03 -0.04
CA VAL A 124 8.06 12.27 0.16
C VAL A 124 8.05 13.16 -1.09
N GLU A 125 8.76 12.73 -2.12
CA GLU A 125 9.02 13.53 -3.32
C GLU A 125 7.83 13.53 -4.30
N THR A 126 6.95 12.53 -4.20
CA THR A 126 5.77 12.38 -5.07
C THR A 126 4.49 12.16 -4.28
N VAL A 127 3.35 12.41 -4.90
CA VAL A 127 2.03 12.18 -4.29
C VAL A 127 1.60 10.70 -4.32
N THR A 128 2.39 9.85 -4.95
CA THR A 128 2.31 8.37 -4.89
C THR A 128 3.52 7.84 -4.12
N GLU A 129 3.64 8.30 -2.90
CA GLU A 129 4.75 8.01 -2.00
C GLU A 129 4.94 6.51 -1.74
N ASP A 130 3.85 5.76 -1.78
CA ASP A 130 3.81 4.31 -1.61
C ASP A 130 4.54 3.59 -2.76
N ALA A 131 4.09 3.78 -4.01
CA ALA A 131 4.74 3.22 -5.18
C ALA A 131 6.21 3.67 -5.27
N HIS A 132 6.48 4.95 -5.02
CA HIS A 132 7.84 5.50 -5.06
C HIS A 132 8.73 4.86 -3.98
N THR A 133 8.21 4.62 -2.77
CA THR A 133 8.94 3.93 -1.68
C THR A 133 9.36 2.52 -2.11
N SER A 134 8.45 1.72 -2.69
CA SER A 134 8.78 0.38 -3.16
C SER A 134 9.82 0.39 -4.28
N LEU A 135 9.70 1.29 -5.25
CA LEU A 135 10.69 1.43 -6.33
C LEU A 135 12.08 1.84 -5.82
N LYS A 136 12.16 2.75 -4.83
CA LYS A 136 13.44 3.12 -4.19
C LYS A 136 14.08 1.93 -3.49
N MET A 137 13.31 1.08 -2.79
CA MET A 137 13.81 -0.14 -2.15
C MET A 137 14.30 -1.16 -3.19
N GLN A 138 13.52 -1.40 -4.24
CA GLN A 138 13.89 -2.31 -5.34
C GLN A 138 15.16 -1.86 -6.06
N ARG A 139 15.34 -0.56 -6.30
CA ARG A 139 16.60 0.01 -6.85
C ARG A 139 17.81 -0.19 -5.95
N LYS A 140 17.63 -0.41 -4.65
CA LYS A 140 18.67 -0.78 -3.69
C LYS A 140 18.93 -2.30 -3.62
N GLY A 141 18.24 -3.09 -4.44
CA GLY A 141 18.39 -4.55 -4.49
C GLY A 141 17.54 -5.31 -3.48
N TRP A 142 16.58 -4.65 -2.82
CA TRP A 142 15.61 -5.32 -1.99
C TRP A 142 14.58 -6.09 -2.84
N GLU A 143 14.09 -7.17 -2.29
CA GLU A 143 13.02 -7.97 -2.91
C GLU A 143 11.65 -7.56 -2.35
N SER A 144 10.61 -7.87 -3.11
CA SER A 144 9.22 -7.65 -2.74
C SER A 144 8.40 -8.91 -2.99
N ALA A 145 7.28 -9.06 -2.28
CA ALA A 145 6.37 -10.18 -2.46
C ALA A 145 4.91 -9.69 -2.46
N TYR A 146 4.11 -10.30 -3.32
CA TYR A 146 2.67 -10.10 -3.34
C TYR A 146 1.94 -11.35 -2.87
N LEU A 147 1.25 -11.24 -1.75
CA LEU A 147 0.41 -12.30 -1.22
C LEU A 147 -1.03 -12.11 -1.69
N ARG A 148 -1.49 -12.92 -2.64
CA ARG A 148 -2.84 -12.85 -3.23
C ARG A 148 -3.92 -13.40 -2.27
N GLU A 149 -3.95 -12.88 -1.05
CA GLU A 149 -4.97 -13.18 -0.05
C GLU A 149 -5.59 -11.88 0.46
N THR A 150 -6.92 -11.82 0.50
CA THR A 150 -7.62 -10.70 1.10
C THR A 150 -7.52 -10.78 2.62
N LEU A 151 -6.64 -9.97 3.20
CA LEU A 151 -6.34 -9.97 4.63
C LEU A 151 -6.72 -8.65 5.32
N ALA A 152 -7.26 -7.69 4.58
CA ALA A 152 -7.81 -6.45 5.11
C ALA A 152 -8.95 -5.97 4.23
N GLY A 153 -9.92 -5.29 4.83
CA GLY A 153 -11.05 -4.68 4.11
C GLY A 153 -11.29 -3.25 4.54
N GLY A 154 -11.70 -2.40 3.60
CA GLY A 154 -12.02 -0.99 3.80
C GLY A 154 -13.31 -0.57 3.10
N LEU A 155 -13.62 0.72 3.17
CA LEU A 155 -14.75 1.33 2.48
C LEU A 155 -14.36 1.84 1.10
N ALA A 156 -15.18 1.54 0.08
CA ALA A 156 -15.05 2.19 -1.22
C ALA A 156 -15.49 3.67 -1.12
N THR A 157 -15.03 4.47 -2.07
CA THR A 157 -15.48 5.87 -2.18
C THR A 157 -16.98 5.95 -2.46
N GLU A 158 -17.69 6.86 -1.81
CA GLU A 158 -19.16 6.94 -1.90
C GLU A 158 -19.65 7.74 -3.11
N SER A 159 -18.87 8.68 -3.63
CA SER A 159 -19.27 9.56 -4.73
C SER A 159 -18.28 9.52 -5.89
N LEU A 160 -18.77 9.84 -7.09
CA LEU A 160 -17.94 9.90 -8.30
C LEU A 160 -16.80 10.92 -8.19
N ALA A 161 -17.03 12.06 -7.55
CA ALA A 161 -15.99 13.07 -7.34
C ALA A 161 -14.85 12.53 -6.44
N LEU A 162 -15.20 11.84 -5.35
CA LEU A 162 -14.25 11.19 -4.47
C LEU A 162 -13.54 9.99 -5.15
N HIS A 163 -14.17 9.40 -6.16
CA HIS A 163 -13.57 8.32 -6.94
C HIS A 163 -12.56 8.85 -7.97
N VAL A 164 -12.90 9.91 -8.72
CA VAL A 164 -12.07 10.46 -9.81
C VAL A 164 -10.85 11.23 -9.27
N GLY A 165 -11.02 12.03 -8.22
CA GLY A 165 -9.97 12.90 -7.67
C GLY A 165 -8.68 12.14 -7.31
N PRO A 166 -8.73 11.07 -6.49
CA PRO A 166 -7.56 10.25 -6.19
C PRO A 166 -6.89 9.65 -7.44
N ARG A 167 -7.64 9.22 -8.45
CA ARG A 167 -7.09 8.64 -9.68
C ARG A 167 -6.28 9.63 -10.50
N ILE A 168 -6.76 10.85 -10.63
CA ILE A 168 -6.01 11.95 -11.28
C ILE A 168 -4.70 12.18 -10.51
N ARG A 169 -4.76 12.23 -9.18
CA ARG A 169 -3.57 12.40 -8.33
C ARG A 169 -2.58 11.24 -8.49
N TRP A 170 -3.06 9.99 -8.53
CA TRP A 170 -2.20 8.82 -8.73
C TRP A 170 -1.54 8.84 -10.11
N ALA A 171 -2.30 9.13 -11.17
CA ALA A 171 -1.73 9.26 -12.51
C ALA A 171 -0.63 10.33 -12.57
N ALA A 172 -0.88 11.50 -12.01
CA ALA A 172 0.13 12.58 -11.94
C ALA A 172 1.37 12.14 -11.13
N GLY A 173 1.16 11.46 -9.98
CA GLY A 173 2.24 10.98 -9.13
C GLY A 173 3.11 9.93 -9.83
N ILE A 174 2.51 8.98 -10.55
CA ILE A 174 3.25 7.97 -11.31
C ILE A 174 4.09 8.62 -12.42
N VAL A 175 3.54 9.59 -13.14
CA VAL A 175 4.31 10.34 -14.17
C VAL A 175 5.54 11.03 -13.54
N LEU A 176 5.40 11.62 -12.36
CA LEU A 176 6.51 12.29 -11.67
C LEU A 176 7.63 11.33 -11.21
N ILE A 177 7.33 10.05 -11.01
CA ILE A 177 8.36 9.05 -10.66
C ILE A 177 9.33 8.79 -11.82
N PHE A 178 8.87 8.97 -13.07
CA PHE A 178 9.64 8.69 -14.28
C PHE A 178 10.34 9.93 -14.87
N GLN A 179 10.24 11.07 -14.23
CA GLN A 179 10.98 12.29 -14.58
C GLN A 179 12.30 12.39 -13.79
#